data_1758bb045e42e15856bdf894a2331ce5
#
_entry.id   1758bb045e42e15856bdf894a2331ce5
#
_cell.length_a   1.000
_cell.length_b   1.000
_cell.length_c   1.000
_cell.angle_alpha   90.00
_cell.angle_beta   90.00
_cell.angle_gamma   90.00
#
_symmetry.space_group_name_H-M   'P 1'
#
loop_
_entity.id
_entity.type
_entity.pdbx_description
1 polymer ?
#
loop_
_entity_poly.entity_id
_entity_poly.type
_entity_poly.pdbx_seq_one_letter_code
_entity_poly.pdbx_strand_id
1 'polypeptide(L)'
;VMETTGSADKCIDGNDKAFRICFYDSYQGTAAADYLTDNALATEVGVFYQSDNDYSVGLYNAFVAECQNTGVTIKETQTFTTATNTDFSTQVNALASSGVKVVFIPIYAEEASTFLTQAKGKFADDVYFFGADGLDGILGKVSQDVTIADNVLMMTPFAADSADPKVQAFVKAYQDAYNATPDQLPRMPMTRCTPSRP
;
A
#
# COMPACT_ATOMS: atom_id res chain seq x y z
N VAL A 1 -1.87 -9.80 -24.42
CA VAL A 1 -1.60 -8.58 -23.61
C VAL A 1 -0.75 -8.96 -22.42
N MET A 2 0.18 -8.09 -22.04
CA MET A 2 0.98 -8.31 -20.83
C MET A 2 0.84 -7.09 -19.92
N GLU A 3 0.31 -7.33 -18.72
CA GLU A 3 0.16 -6.34 -17.68
C GLU A 3 1.41 -6.30 -16.80
N THR A 4 1.97 -5.12 -16.60
CA THR A 4 3.22 -4.96 -15.86
C THR A 4 3.05 -4.44 -14.46
N THR A 5 2.03 -3.63 -14.23
CA THR A 5 1.81 -2.87 -12.98
C THR A 5 0.39 -2.96 -12.45
N GLY A 6 -0.58 -3.39 -13.27
CA GLY A 6 -1.96 -3.55 -12.84
C GLY A 6 -2.11 -4.74 -11.90
N SER A 7 -2.17 -4.46 -10.60
CA SER A 7 -2.21 -5.47 -9.52
C SER A 7 -3.63 -5.94 -9.20
N ALA A 8 -4.68 -5.17 -9.55
CA ALA A 8 -6.06 -5.58 -9.31
C ALA A 8 -6.35 -6.95 -9.91
N ASP A 9 -7.01 -7.84 -9.15
CA ASP A 9 -7.23 -9.24 -9.54
C ASP A 9 -7.95 -9.33 -10.87
N LYS A 10 -8.88 -8.42 -11.14
CA LYS A 10 -9.69 -8.37 -12.36
C LYS A 10 -8.94 -7.95 -13.63
N CYS A 11 -7.70 -7.43 -13.54
CA CYS A 11 -6.98 -6.90 -14.71
C CYS A 11 -6.76 -7.91 -15.82
N ILE A 12 -6.74 -9.20 -15.50
CA ILE A 12 -6.53 -10.29 -16.47
C ILE A 12 -7.68 -11.29 -16.52
N ASP A 13 -8.71 -11.11 -15.70
CA ASP A 13 -9.83 -12.03 -15.63
C ASP A 13 -10.56 -12.15 -16.97
N GLY A 14 -10.94 -13.39 -17.30
CA GLY A 14 -11.70 -13.69 -18.51
C GLY A 14 -10.93 -13.57 -19.83
N ASN A 15 -9.61 -13.36 -19.79
CA ASN A 15 -8.77 -13.25 -20.97
C ASN A 15 -7.59 -14.24 -20.92
N ASP A 16 -7.70 -15.34 -21.66
CA ASP A 16 -6.70 -16.41 -21.77
C ASP A 16 -5.37 -15.97 -22.42
N LYS A 17 -5.35 -14.79 -23.02
CA LYS A 17 -4.16 -14.18 -23.65
C LYS A 17 -3.59 -13.00 -22.86
N ALA A 18 -4.08 -12.78 -21.65
CA ALA A 18 -3.54 -11.80 -20.72
C ALA A 18 -2.56 -12.46 -19.76
N PHE A 19 -1.44 -11.81 -19.54
CA PHE A 19 -0.38 -12.25 -18.64
C PHE A 19 -0.03 -11.11 -17.71
N ARG A 20 0.25 -11.42 -16.45
CA ARG A 20 0.66 -10.47 -15.43
C ARG A 20 2.08 -10.80 -14.95
N ILE A 21 2.83 -9.76 -14.59
CA ILE A 21 4.16 -9.89 -13.98
C ILE A 21 4.14 -9.48 -12.51
N CYS A 22 3.35 -8.44 -12.16
CA CYS A 22 3.19 -8.02 -10.78
C CYS A 22 2.32 -9.03 -9.98
N PHE A 23 2.35 -8.90 -8.67
CA PHE A 23 1.52 -9.67 -7.74
C PHE A 23 0.04 -9.26 -7.84
N TYR A 24 -0.80 -9.95 -7.07
CA TYR A 24 -2.23 -9.67 -6.94
C TYR A 24 -2.48 -8.79 -5.70
N ASP A 25 -3.49 -7.91 -5.77
CA ASP A 25 -3.94 -7.12 -4.63
C ASP A 25 -4.47 -8.03 -3.51
N SER A 26 -5.16 -9.10 -3.86
CA SER A 26 -5.62 -10.10 -2.88
C SER A 26 -4.45 -10.67 -2.07
N TYR A 27 -3.29 -10.92 -2.69
CA TYR A 27 -2.11 -11.37 -1.96
C TYR A 27 -1.59 -10.32 -0.98
N GLN A 28 -1.57 -9.04 -1.36
CA GLN A 28 -1.13 -7.97 -0.45
C GLN A 28 -2.09 -7.80 0.73
N GLY A 29 -3.42 -7.84 0.46
CA GLY A 29 -4.42 -7.75 1.53
C GLY A 29 -4.28 -8.86 2.57
N THR A 30 -4.10 -10.11 2.12
CA THR A 30 -3.83 -11.26 2.99
C THR A 30 -2.52 -11.06 3.77
N ALA A 31 -1.42 -10.75 3.09
CA ALA A 31 -0.12 -10.56 3.72
C ALA A 31 -0.12 -9.42 4.75
N ALA A 32 -0.93 -8.39 4.56
CA ALA A 32 -1.08 -7.31 5.54
C ALA A 32 -1.68 -7.81 6.86
N ALA A 33 -2.73 -8.63 6.81
CA ALA A 33 -3.36 -9.20 8.01
C ALA A 33 -2.42 -10.19 8.72
N ASP A 34 -1.73 -11.05 7.96
CA ASP A 34 -0.71 -11.97 8.49
C ASP A 34 0.40 -11.20 9.19
N TYR A 35 0.91 -10.13 8.57
CA TYR A 35 1.98 -9.31 9.14
C TYR A 35 1.60 -8.70 10.50
N LEU A 36 0.35 -8.26 10.66
CA LEU A 36 -0.13 -7.72 11.94
C LEU A 36 -0.05 -8.77 13.05
N THR A 37 -0.41 -10.00 12.75
CA THR A 37 -0.45 -11.11 13.70
C THR A 37 0.96 -11.64 13.99
N ASP A 38 1.75 -11.90 12.95
CA ASP A 38 3.09 -12.47 13.05
C ASP A 38 4.05 -11.56 13.84
N ASN A 39 3.84 -10.26 13.75
CA ASN A 39 4.64 -9.26 14.46
C ASN A 39 3.96 -8.71 15.72
N ALA A 40 2.80 -9.24 16.10
CA ALA A 40 2.03 -8.79 17.27
C ALA A 40 1.79 -7.28 17.30
N LEU A 41 1.56 -6.66 16.13
CA LEU A 41 1.41 -5.20 16.01
C LEU A 41 0.05 -4.73 16.52
N ALA A 42 -1.03 -5.44 16.19
CA ALA A 42 -2.36 -5.09 16.66
C ALA A 42 -3.31 -6.30 16.55
N THR A 43 -4.25 -6.37 17.50
CA THR A 43 -5.40 -7.29 17.47
C THR A 43 -6.70 -6.58 17.07
N GLU A 44 -6.71 -5.25 17.14
CA GLU A 44 -7.82 -4.39 16.71
C GLU A 44 -7.29 -3.33 15.75
N VAL A 45 -7.94 -3.16 14.61
CA VAL A 45 -7.50 -2.23 13.55
C VAL A 45 -8.65 -1.34 13.06
N GLY A 46 -8.28 -0.17 12.56
CA GLY A 46 -9.14 0.65 11.72
C GLY A 46 -8.84 0.39 10.24
N VAL A 47 -9.78 0.70 9.38
CA VAL A 47 -9.58 0.66 7.94
C VAL A 47 -10.10 1.94 7.30
N PHE A 48 -9.32 2.48 6.36
CA PHE A 48 -9.73 3.62 5.53
C PHE A 48 -9.45 3.31 4.07
N TYR A 49 -10.49 3.20 3.24
CA TYR A 49 -10.32 2.78 1.85
C TYR A 49 -11.23 3.54 0.88
N GLN A 50 -10.88 3.52 -0.41
CA GLN A 50 -11.68 4.10 -1.47
C GLN A 50 -12.68 3.09 -2.00
N SER A 51 -13.98 3.34 -1.81
CA SER A 51 -15.05 2.37 -2.10
C SER A 51 -15.45 2.25 -3.57
N ASP A 52 -15.03 3.17 -4.42
CA ASP A 52 -15.27 3.18 -5.87
C ASP A 52 -14.01 2.91 -6.71
N ASN A 53 -12.96 2.31 -6.11
CA ASN A 53 -11.71 1.98 -6.77
C ASN A 53 -11.42 0.48 -6.64
N ASP A 54 -11.25 -0.23 -7.75
CA ASP A 54 -11.06 -1.69 -7.77
C ASP A 54 -9.80 -2.14 -7.02
N TYR A 55 -8.69 -1.37 -7.06
CA TYR A 55 -7.48 -1.62 -6.29
C TYR A 55 -7.76 -1.58 -4.79
N SER A 56 -8.30 -0.48 -4.31
CA SER A 56 -8.56 -0.25 -2.89
C SER A 56 -9.57 -1.26 -2.32
N VAL A 57 -10.64 -1.54 -3.07
CA VAL A 57 -11.67 -2.53 -2.70
C VAL A 57 -11.09 -3.94 -2.70
N GLY A 58 -10.26 -4.30 -3.68
CA GLY A 58 -9.62 -5.62 -3.75
C GLY A 58 -8.74 -5.90 -2.53
N LEU A 59 -7.89 -4.95 -2.17
CA LEU A 59 -7.05 -5.01 -0.97
C LEU A 59 -7.89 -5.09 0.31
N TYR A 60 -8.91 -4.24 0.44
CA TYR A 60 -9.82 -4.24 1.57
C TYR A 60 -10.49 -5.60 1.77
N ASN A 61 -11.08 -6.15 0.71
CA ASN A 61 -11.79 -7.43 0.78
C ASN A 61 -10.88 -8.59 1.20
N ALA A 62 -9.68 -8.66 0.64
CA ALA A 62 -8.71 -9.69 0.99
C ALA A 62 -8.21 -9.54 2.44
N PHE A 63 -7.94 -8.30 2.87
CA PHE A 63 -7.56 -7.99 4.25
C PHE A 63 -8.65 -8.40 5.24
N VAL A 64 -9.91 -8.02 4.99
CA VAL A 64 -11.05 -8.39 5.85
C VAL A 64 -11.23 -9.90 5.95
N ALA A 65 -11.12 -10.60 4.82
CA ALA A 65 -11.24 -12.06 4.79
C ALA A 65 -10.15 -12.73 5.65
N GLU A 66 -8.90 -12.24 5.55
CA GLU A 66 -7.79 -12.81 6.31
C GLU A 66 -7.83 -12.42 7.80
N CYS A 67 -8.32 -11.23 8.13
CA CYS A 67 -8.55 -10.85 9.53
C CYS A 67 -9.47 -11.85 10.26
N GLN A 68 -10.44 -12.47 9.58
CA GLN A 68 -11.28 -13.51 10.15
C GLN A 68 -10.49 -14.80 10.48
N ASN A 69 -9.47 -15.13 9.69
CA ASN A 69 -8.62 -16.29 9.90
C ASN A 69 -7.58 -16.05 11.01
N THR A 70 -7.02 -14.86 11.04
CA THR A 70 -5.95 -14.47 11.99
C THR A 70 -6.47 -14.00 13.35
N GLY A 71 -7.79 -13.75 13.47
CA GLY A 71 -8.41 -13.25 14.69
C GLY A 71 -8.23 -11.74 14.93
N VAL A 72 -7.74 -11.00 13.92
CA VAL A 72 -7.70 -9.54 13.98
C VAL A 72 -9.11 -8.97 13.83
N THR A 73 -9.51 -8.08 14.73
CA THR A 73 -10.82 -7.44 14.72
C THR A 73 -10.78 -6.09 14.01
N ILE A 74 -11.63 -5.88 13.02
CA ILE A 74 -11.82 -4.57 12.41
C ILE A 74 -12.80 -3.79 13.27
N LYS A 75 -12.29 -2.80 14.00
CA LYS A 75 -13.04 -2.01 14.98
C LYS A 75 -13.76 -0.81 14.37
N GLU A 76 -13.18 -0.23 13.35
CA GLU A 76 -13.69 0.94 12.65
C GLU A 76 -13.38 0.86 11.17
N THR A 77 -14.36 1.15 10.32
CA THR A 77 -14.18 1.21 8.87
C THR A 77 -14.72 2.53 8.33
N GLN A 78 -13.88 3.27 7.66
CA GLN A 78 -14.23 4.52 7.01
C GLN A 78 -13.92 4.48 5.52
N THR A 79 -14.72 5.16 4.72
CA THR A 79 -14.60 5.15 3.26
C THR A 79 -14.66 6.55 2.68
N PHE A 80 -14.17 6.66 1.45
CA PHE A 80 -14.40 7.79 0.57
C PHE A 80 -14.61 7.31 -0.88
N THR A 81 -14.95 8.23 -1.75
CA THR A 81 -15.09 8.00 -3.19
C THR A 81 -14.27 9.03 -3.96
N THR A 82 -14.09 8.83 -5.25
CA THR A 82 -13.45 9.82 -6.14
C THR A 82 -14.07 11.22 -6.01
N ALA A 83 -15.38 11.30 -5.74
CA ALA A 83 -16.07 12.58 -5.56
C ALA A 83 -15.83 13.25 -4.19
N THR A 84 -15.27 12.53 -3.21
CA THR A 84 -15.09 12.98 -1.82
C THR A 84 -13.64 12.83 -1.33
N ASN A 85 -12.67 12.91 -2.23
CA ASN A 85 -11.26 12.62 -1.96
C ASN A 85 -10.40 13.82 -1.52
N THR A 86 -11.02 14.91 -1.06
CA THR A 86 -10.30 16.14 -0.68
C THR A 86 -10.38 16.48 0.80
N ASP A 87 -11.42 16.02 1.51
CA ASP A 87 -11.59 16.24 2.93
C ASP A 87 -11.99 14.95 3.64
N PHE A 88 -11.12 14.48 4.50
CA PHE A 88 -11.27 13.26 5.30
C PHE A 88 -11.43 13.53 6.80
N SER A 89 -11.70 14.78 7.19
CA SER A 89 -11.75 15.18 8.60
C SER A 89 -12.73 14.36 9.42
N THR A 90 -13.87 14.00 8.86
CA THR A 90 -14.87 13.15 9.52
C THR A 90 -14.35 11.73 9.73
N GLN A 91 -13.78 11.14 8.71
CA GLN A 91 -13.22 9.78 8.73
C GLN A 91 -12.01 9.69 9.67
N VAL A 92 -11.13 10.68 9.62
CA VAL A 92 -9.98 10.82 10.53
C VAL A 92 -10.43 10.87 11.98
N ASN A 93 -11.43 11.70 12.31
CA ASN A 93 -11.95 11.81 13.67
C ASN A 93 -12.61 10.52 14.16
N ALA A 94 -13.35 9.81 13.31
CA ALA A 94 -13.96 8.52 13.64
C ALA A 94 -12.89 7.46 13.95
N LEU A 95 -11.89 7.33 13.08
CA LEU A 95 -10.78 6.39 13.26
C LEU A 95 -9.94 6.72 14.50
N ALA A 96 -9.64 8.00 14.75
CA ALA A 96 -8.90 8.42 15.94
C ALA A 96 -9.69 8.11 17.23
N SER A 97 -11.00 8.33 17.22
CA SER A 97 -11.87 8.06 18.36
C SER A 97 -12.04 6.56 18.66
N SER A 98 -11.79 5.70 17.69
CA SER A 98 -11.84 4.24 17.87
C SER A 98 -10.73 3.70 18.79
N GLY A 99 -9.62 4.44 18.93
CA GLY A 99 -8.49 4.09 19.78
C GLY A 99 -7.63 2.93 19.25
N VAL A 100 -7.73 2.61 17.95
CA VAL A 100 -6.91 1.56 17.31
C VAL A 100 -5.44 1.97 17.23
N LYS A 101 -4.53 0.98 17.22
CA LYS A 101 -3.09 1.19 17.09
C LYS A 101 -2.58 1.08 15.66
N VAL A 102 -3.39 0.51 14.78
CA VAL A 102 -3.07 0.40 13.36
C VAL A 102 -4.30 0.80 12.56
N VAL A 103 -4.12 1.63 11.55
CA VAL A 103 -5.11 1.93 10.52
C VAL A 103 -4.58 1.39 9.19
N PHE A 104 -5.27 0.41 8.62
CA PHE A 104 -4.96 -0.08 7.27
C PHE A 104 -5.52 0.90 6.23
N ILE A 105 -4.63 1.40 5.35
CA ILE A 105 -4.94 2.43 4.36
C ILE A 105 -4.58 1.97 2.94
N PRO A 106 -5.33 1.03 2.34
CA PRO A 106 -5.08 0.51 0.99
C PRO A 106 -5.52 1.52 -0.09
N ILE A 107 -4.83 2.65 -0.17
CA ILE A 107 -5.11 3.78 -1.06
C ILE A 107 -3.83 4.25 -1.75
N TYR A 108 -3.97 5.15 -2.74
CA TYR A 108 -2.80 5.71 -3.40
C TYR A 108 -2.17 6.87 -2.63
N ALA A 109 -0.90 7.15 -2.94
CA ALA A 109 -0.08 8.16 -2.25
C ALA A 109 -0.70 9.57 -2.26
N GLU A 110 -1.48 9.93 -3.27
CA GLU A 110 -2.15 11.23 -3.35
C GLU A 110 -3.19 11.40 -2.23
N GLU A 111 -4.13 10.47 -2.15
CA GLU A 111 -5.18 10.48 -1.12
C GLU A 111 -4.59 10.22 0.27
N ALA A 112 -3.57 9.35 0.34
CA ALA A 112 -2.85 9.09 1.59
C ALA A 112 -2.16 10.34 2.13
N SER A 113 -1.56 11.16 1.27
CA SER A 113 -0.93 12.42 1.70
C SER A 113 -1.95 13.40 2.30
N THR A 114 -3.15 13.48 1.73
CA THR A 114 -4.25 14.27 2.24
C THR A 114 -4.74 13.74 3.59
N PHE A 115 -4.98 12.42 3.67
CA PHE A 115 -5.42 11.75 4.90
C PHE A 115 -4.39 11.95 6.03
N LEU A 116 -3.12 11.65 5.80
CA LEU A 116 -2.05 11.77 6.80
C LEU A 116 -1.85 13.21 7.26
N THR A 117 -1.97 14.18 6.35
CA THR A 117 -1.91 15.60 6.70
C THR A 117 -3.04 15.99 7.65
N GLN A 118 -4.25 15.52 7.39
CA GLN A 118 -5.42 15.78 8.23
C GLN A 118 -5.41 14.96 9.54
N ALA A 119 -4.73 13.81 9.54
CA ALA A 119 -4.54 12.94 10.70
C ALA A 119 -3.51 13.50 11.70
N LYS A 120 -2.64 14.41 11.29
CA LYS A 120 -1.57 14.96 12.13
C LYS A 120 -2.14 15.54 13.44
N GLY A 121 -1.63 15.03 14.57
CA GLY A 121 -2.04 15.45 15.91
C GLY A 121 -3.45 14.99 16.33
N LYS A 122 -4.08 14.09 15.58
CA LYS A 122 -5.39 13.49 15.92
C LYS A 122 -5.27 12.10 16.53
N PHE A 123 -4.22 11.39 16.20
CA PHE A 123 -3.92 10.06 16.73
C PHE A 123 -2.84 10.14 17.80
N ALA A 124 -2.74 9.10 18.63
CA ALA A 124 -1.62 8.94 19.54
C ALA A 124 -0.32 8.69 18.75
N ASP A 125 0.84 9.05 19.34
CA ASP A 125 2.14 8.97 18.67
C ASP A 125 2.58 7.55 18.31
N ASP A 126 1.93 6.53 18.90
CA ASP A 126 2.21 5.12 18.68
C ASP A 126 1.24 4.43 17.71
N VAL A 127 0.44 5.20 16.97
CA VAL A 127 -0.45 4.67 15.92
C VAL A 127 0.30 4.58 14.59
N TYR A 128 0.19 3.43 13.94
CA TYR A 128 0.75 3.19 12.61
C TYR A 128 -0.32 3.26 11.52
N PHE A 129 0.06 3.82 10.39
CA PHE A 129 -0.72 3.81 9.15
C PHE A 129 -0.09 2.79 8.21
N PHE A 130 -0.79 1.69 7.98
CA PHE A 130 -0.26 0.57 7.22
C PHE A 130 -0.92 0.52 5.83
N GLY A 131 -0.14 0.69 4.79
CA GLY A 131 -0.60 0.67 3.41
C GLY A 131 0.03 -0.44 2.57
N ALA A 132 -0.37 -0.46 1.32
CA ALA A 132 0.13 -1.38 0.30
C ALA A 132 1.03 -0.63 -0.69
N ASP A 133 1.35 -1.26 -1.81
CA ASP A 133 2.25 -0.72 -2.84
C ASP A 133 1.81 0.63 -3.42
N GLY A 134 0.51 0.95 -3.37
CA GLY A 134 -0.03 2.25 -3.79
C GLY A 134 0.49 3.45 -3.01
N LEU A 135 1.10 3.23 -1.83
CA LEU A 135 1.77 4.30 -1.06
C LEU A 135 3.16 4.66 -1.58
N ASP A 136 3.70 3.93 -2.55
CA ASP A 136 5.01 4.26 -3.09
C ASP A 136 5.06 5.71 -3.60
N GLY A 137 6.14 6.42 -3.27
CA GLY A 137 6.28 7.85 -3.56
C GLY A 137 5.62 8.79 -2.54
N ILE A 138 5.05 8.29 -1.42
CA ILE A 138 4.40 9.11 -0.38
C ILE A 138 5.32 10.21 0.16
N LEU A 139 6.61 9.95 0.35
CA LEU A 139 7.56 10.96 0.83
C LEU A 139 7.67 12.17 -0.11
N GLY A 140 7.53 11.96 -1.42
CA GLY A 140 7.47 13.04 -2.41
C GLY A 140 6.20 13.89 -2.28
N LYS A 141 5.08 13.28 -1.88
CA LYS A 141 3.80 13.98 -1.68
C LYS A 141 3.75 14.80 -0.40
N VAL A 142 4.44 14.36 0.64
CA VAL A 142 4.54 15.06 1.94
C VAL A 142 5.88 15.78 2.12
N SER A 143 6.56 16.13 1.01
CA SER A 143 7.92 16.66 1.01
C SER A 143 8.12 17.96 1.81
N GLN A 144 7.05 18.71 2.08
CA GLN A 144 7.11 19.93 2.92
C GLN A 144 7.17 19.59 4.42
N ASP A 145 6.67 18.42 4.82
CA ASP A 145 6.73 17.94 6.19
C ASP A 145 6.75 16.40 6.19
N VAL A 146 7.93 15.83 6.02
CA VAL A 146 8.11 14.37 5.95
C VAL A 146 7.76 13.65 7.25
N THR A 147 7.71 14.38 8.39
CA THR A 147 7.33 13.80 9.68
C THR A 147 5.90 13.27 9.71
N ILE A 148 5.06 13.71 8.76
CA ILE A 148 3.70 13.18 8.56
C ILE A 148 3.73 11.67 8.23
N ALA A 149 4.83 11.18 7.65
CA ALA A 149 4.99 9.78 7.26
C ALA A 149 5.84 8.94 8.24
N ASP A 150 6.26 9.47 9.40
CA ASP A 150 7.14 8.76 10.36
C ASP A 150 6.56 7.42 10.82
N ASN A 151 5.22 7.32 10.96
CA ASN A 151 4.53 6.11 11.38
C ASN A 151 3.85 5.36 10.21
N VAL A 152 4.28 5.61 8.98
CA VAL A 152 3.75 4.89 7.81
C VAL A 152 4.54 3.61 7.59
N LEU A 153 3.83 2.49 7.56
CA LEU A 153 4.32 1.20 7.10
C LEU A 153 3.73 0.91 5.73
N MET A 154 4.51 0.39 4.81
CA MET A 154 3.96 -0.02 3.51
C MET A 154 4.57 -1.33 3.04
N MET A 155 3.76 -2.11 2.35
CA MET A 155 4.25 -3.25 1.59
C MET A 155 4.74 -2.76 0.22
N THR A 156 5.85 -3.29 -0.23
CA THR A 156 6.39 -2.99 -1.56
C THR A 156 7.12 -4.21 -2.12
N PRO A 157 6.99 -4.49 -3.43
CA PRO A 157 7.78 -5.53 -4.08
C PRO A 157 9.23 -5.11 -4.33
N PHE A 158 9.55 -3.85 -4.09
CA PHE A 158 10.87 -3.28 -4.36
C PHE A 158 11.24 -2.19 -3.36
N ALA A 159 12.40 -2.34 -2.75
CA ALA A 159 13.02 -1.34 -1.91
C ALA A 159 14.41 -1.00 -2.48
N ALA A 160 14.62 0.27 -2.85
CA ALA A 160 15.87 0.70 -3.48
C ALA A 160 17.09 0.59 -2.55
N ASP A 161 16.88 0.57 -1.26
CA ASP A 161 17.88 0.40 -0.19
C ASP A 161 18.14 -1.07 0.20
N SER A 162 17.45 -2.02 -0.47
CA SER A 162 17.69 -3.45 -0.23
C SER A 162 19.16 -3.82 -0.43
N ALA A 163 19.70 -4.64 0.47
CA ALA A 163 21.06 -5.15 0.38
C ALA A 163 21.26 -6.23 -0.71
N ASP A 164 20.20 -6.67 -1.41
CA ASP A 164 20.30 -7.65 -2.49
C ASP A 164 21.19 -7.10 -3.62
N PRO A 165 22.26 -7.83 -4.02
CA PRO A 165 23.18 -7.37 -5.06
C PRO A 165 22.53 -7.09 -6.43
N LYS A 166 21.43 -7.80 -6.75
CA LYS A 166 20.68 -7.57 -8.01
C LYS A 166 19.91 -6.26 -7.94
N VAL A 167 19.33 -5.94 -6.77
CA VAL A 167 18.65 -4.67 -6.53
C VAL A 167 19.66 -3.54 -6.63
N GLN A 168 20.81 -3.65 -5.96
CA GLN A 168 21.84 -2.61 -5.98
C GLN A 168 22.43 -2.39 -7.39
N ALA A 169 22.65 -3.43 -8.16
CA ALA A 169 23.09 -3.31 -9.54
C ALA A 169 22.05 -2.59 -10.41
N PHE A 170 20.77 -2.88 -10.22
CA PHE A 170 19.69 -2.18 -10.93
C PHE A 170 19.60 -0.70 -10.51
N VAL A 171 19.62 -0.42 -9.21
CA VAL A 171 19.56 0.96 -8.68
C VAL A 171 20.69 1.79 -9.25
N LYS A 172 21.93 1.24 -9.24
CA LYS A 172 23.08 1.92 -9.81
C LYS A 172 22.92 2.21 -11.31
N ALA A 173 22.52 1.22 -12.10
CA ALA A 173 22.33 1.39 -13.53
C ALA A 173 21.23 2.42 -13.85
N TYR A 174 20.17 2.45 -13.06
CA TYR A 174 19.10 3.42 -13.20
C TYR A 174 19.58 4.85 -12.85
N GLN A 175 20.31 5.00 -11.73
CA GLN A 175 20.88 6.28 -11.33
C GLN A 175 21.87 6.82 -12.37
N ASP A 176 22.73 5.95 -12.92
CA ASP A 176 23.70 6.33 -13.96
C ASP A 176 22.98 6.82 -15.25
N ALA A 177 21.80 6.25 -15.56
CA ALA A 177 21.04 6.58 -16.77
C ALA A 177 20.11 7.78 -16.62
N TYR A 178 19.50 7.95 -15.44
CA TYR A 178 18.39 8.91 -15.24
C TYR A 178 18.68 9.96 -14.16
N ASN A 179 19.79 9.86 -13.44
CA ASN A 179 20.15 10.71 -12.30
C ASN A 179 19.03 10.76 -11.24
N ALA A 180 18.36 9.65 -11.00
CA ALA A 180 17.25 9.49 -10.06
C ALA A 180 17.30 8.12 -9.39
N THR A 181 16.78 8.00 -8.18
CA THR A 181 16.56 6.69 -7.54
C THR A 181 15.27 6.07 -8.08
N PRO A 182 15.28 4.79 -8.50
CA PRO A 182 14.06 4.15 -8.97
C PRO A 182 13.11 3.86 -7.81
N ASP A 183 11.82 4.00 -8.07
CA ASP A 183 10.73 3.44 -7.27
C ASP A 183 10.37 2.02 -7.76
N GLN A 184 9.24 1.46 -7.30
CA GLN A 184 8.81 0.12 -7.72
C GLN A 184 8.42 0.02 -9.21
N LEU A 185 7.91 1.11 -9.81
CA LEU A 185 7.35 1.08 -11.17
C LEU A 185 8.40 0.79 -12.25
N PRO A 186 9.59 1.41 -12.28
CA PRO A 186 10.67 1.04 -13.19
C PRO A 186 11.19 -0.39 -12.99
N ARG A 187 11.09 -0.94 -11.78
CA ARG A 187 11.58 -2.30 -11.47
C ARG A 187 10.70 -3.40 -12.09
N MET A 188 9.39 -3.22 -12.08
CA MET A 188 8.45 -4.21 -12.60
C MET A 188 8.68 -4.58 -14.07
N PRO A 189 8.86 -3.63 -15.03
CA PRO A 189 9.16 -3.96 -16.41
C PRO A 189 10.48 -4.69 -16.61
N MET A 190 11.50 -4.46 -15.79
CA MET A 190 12.80 -5.12 -15.93
C MET A 190 12.78 -6.61 -15.57
N THR A 191 11.88 -7.03 -14.69
CA THR A 191 11.68 -8.45 -14.37
C THR A 191 11.27 -9.26 -15.62
N ARG A 192 10.68 -8.60 -16.63
CA ARG A 192 10.32 -9.22 -17.92
C ARG A 192 11.51 -9.58 -18.80
N CYS A 193 12.63 -8.84 -18.69
CA CYS A 193 13.77 -8.95 -19.59
C CYS A 193 14.79 -9.99 -19.14
N THR A 194 14.68 -10.51 -17.93
CA THR A 194 15.51 -11.64 -17.49
C THR A 194 14.80 -12.94 -17.85
N PRO A 195 15.29 -13.70 -18.88
CA PRO A 195 14.74 -15.01 -19.15
C PRO A 195 14.91 -15.86 -17.89
N SER A 196 13.82 -16.46 -17.41
CA SER A 196 13.92 -17.56 -16.47
C SER A 196 14.80 -18.61 -17.15
N ARG A 197 16.03 -18.80 -16.68
CA ARG A 197 16.82 -19.97 -17.10
C ARG A 197 16.08 -21.23 -16.67
N PRO A 198 16.05 -22.24 -17.56
CA PRO A 198 15.48 -23.53 -17.25
C PRO A 198 16.18 -24.20 -16.07
#